data_21522c454324adefe5a778d0d9a5633a
#
_entry.id   21522c454324adefe5a778d0d9a5633a
#
_cell.length_a   1.000
_cell.length_b   1.000
_cell.length_c   1.000
_cell.angle_alpha   90.00
_cell.angle_beta   90.00
_cell.angle_gamma   90.00
#
_symmetry.space_group_name_H-M   'P 1'
#
loop_
_entity.id
_entity.type
_entity.pdbx_description
1 polymer ?
#
loop_
_entity_poly.entity_id
_entity_poly.type
_entity_poly.pdbx_seq_one_letter_code
_entity_poly.pdbx_strand_id
1 'polypeptide(L)'
;ARKYRVAMQVGQNGGEPSVSPENGSCLKYGQEAWLILSAATSYAAAGTDFPGERYAEVCDSLLRPFTAPANSPCAILHSSLSNHVTAHRSLYDRVSLTLPATLDDTLPTNERILRFTQQESPALAALYYNYGRYLLISSTRPGSLPPNLQGLWANGVSTPWNGDYHTNINIQMNHWPLEQAGLSELYQPLTTLMERLIPSGEASARTFYGDEADGWVLH
;
A
#
# COMPACT_ATOMS: atom_id res chain seq x y z
N ALA A 1 -6.86 -17.11 -15.83
CA ALA A 1 -7.04 -15.66 -15.67
C ALA A 1 -7.32 -15.36 -14.19
N ARG A 2 -6.72 -14.30 -13.64
CA ARG A 2 -7.01 -13.85 -12.27
C ARG A 2 -8.43 -13.28 -12.23
N LYS A 3 -9.16 -13.61 -11.18
CA LYS A 3 -10.49 -13.10 -10.90
C LYS A 3 -10.39 -11.97 -9.86
N TYR A 4 -11.35 -11.08 -9.83
CA TYR A 4 -11.43 -10.01 -8.82
C TYR A 4 -12.87 -9.78 -8.38
N ARG A 5 -13.03 -9.24 -7.19
CA ARG A 5 -14.29 -8.74 -6.64
C ARG A 5 -14.06 -7.32 -6.15
N VAL A 6 -14.94 -6.41 -6.50
CA VAL A 6 -15.08 -5.10 -5.89
C VAL A 6 -16.48 -4.99 -5.34
N ALA A 7 -16.62 -4.59 -4.10
CA ALA A 7 -17.89 -4.35 -3.46
C ALA A 7 -17.89 -2.95 -2.82
N MET A 8 -19.04 -2.30 -2.81
CA MET A 8 -19.20 -0.94 -2.34
C MET A 8 -20.43 -0.83 -1.45
N GLN A 9 -20.29 -0.12 -0.35
CA GLN A 9 -21.38 0.29 0.52
C GLN A 9 -21.43 1.81 0.57
N VAL A 10 -22.61 2.35 0.37
CA VAL A 10 -22.88 3.79 0.43
C VAL A 10 -23.88 4.05 1.53
N GLY A 11 -23.69 5.12 2.29
CA GLY A 11 -24.65 5.55 3.29
C GLY A 11 -24.57 7.06 3.55
N GLN A 12 -25.57 7.56 4.24
CA GLN A 12 -25.66 8.95 4.64
C GLN A 12 -26.42 9.11 5.95
N ASN A 13 -26.17 10.20 6.65
CA ASN A 13 -26.96 10.64 7.79
C ASN A 13 -28.14 11.51 7.28
N GLY A 14 -29.37 11.07 7.59
CA GLY A 14 -30.60 11.75 7.15
C GLY A 14 -31.01 11.42 5.71
N GLY A 15 -32.04 10.63 5.58
CA GLY A 15 -32.55 10.12 4.29
C GLY A 15 -31.90 8.78 3.87
N GLU A 16 -32.51 8.15 2.88
CA GLU A 16 -31.98 6.93 2.29
C GLU A 16 -31.17 7.21 1.02
N PRO A 17 -29.98 6.60 0.86
CA PRO A 17 -29.25 6.69 -0.39
C PRO A 17 -30.04 5.98 -1.49
N SER A 18 -30.13 6.57 -2.67
CA SER A 18 -30.71 5.93 -3.84
C SER A 18 -29.62 5.47 -4.80
N VAL A 19 -29.76 4.26 -5.33
CA VAL A 19 -28.86 3.70 -6.34
C VAL A 19 -29.67 3.50 -7.62
N SER A 20 -29.23 4.11 -8.70
CA SER A 20 -29.82 3.94 -10.04
C SER A 20 -28.78 3.29 -10.96
N PRO A 21 -29.15 2.25 -11.72
CA PRO A 21 -28.26 1.65 -12.72
C PRO A 21 -27.78 2.63 -13.80
N GLU A 22 -28.60 3.65 -14.10
CA GLU A 22 -28.33 4.62 -15.15
C GLU A 22 -27.52 5.83 -14.65
N ASN A 23 -27.72 6.24 -13.40
CA ASN A 23 -27.15 7.48 -12.83
C ASN A 23 -26.17 7.23 -11.66
N GLY A 24 -25.90 5.97 -11.35
CA GLY A 24 -25.06 5.61 -10.20
C GLY A 24 -25.72 5.86 -8.84
N SER A 25 -24.92 6.01 -7.80
CA SER A 25 -25.42 6.30 -6.45
C SER A 25 -25.65 7.79 -6.27
N CYS A 26 -26.85 8.15 -5.81
CA CYS A 26 -27.21 9.52 -5.52
C CYS A 26 -27.48 9.68 -4.01
N LEU A 27 -26.81 10.63 -3.37
CA LEU A 27 -26.99 11.00 -1.98
C LEU A 27 -27.77 12.33 -1.94
N LYS A 28 -28.94 12.32 -1.32
CA LYS A 28 -29.81 13.52 -1.25
C LYS A 28 -30.03 13.91 0.21
N TYR A 29 -29.82 15.20 0.50
CA TYR A 29 -30.22 15.85 1.75
C TYR A 29 -29.61 15.29 3.05
N GLY A 30 -28.42 14.68 3.01
CA GLY A 30 -27.67 14.26 4.18
C GLY A 30 -26.69 15.34 4.66
N GLN A 31 -26.45 15.42 5.96
CA GLN A 31 -25.36 16.23 6.52
C GLN A 31 -23.99 15.57 6.32
N GLU A 32 -23.96 14.24 6.33
CA GLU A 32 -22.78 13.42 6.14
C GLU A 32 -23.09 12.28 5.16
N ALA A 33 -22.14 11.99 4.31
CA ALA A 33 -22.18 10.84 3.40
C ALA A 33 -20.89 10.05 3.53
N TRP A 34 -20.98 8.72 3.40
CA TRP A 34 -19.83 7.84 3.44
C TRP A 34 -19.89 6.79 2.34
N LEU A 35 -18.71 6.43 1.89
CA LEU A 35 -18.48 5.42 0.87
C LEU A 35 -17.41 4.45 1.36
N ILE A 36 -17.74 3.16 1.40
CA ILE A 36 -16.82 2.11 1.78
C ILE A 36 -16.62 1.18 0.58
N LEU A 37 -15.38 1.01 0.20
CA LEU A 37 -14.97 0.14 -0.89
C LEU A 37 -14.16 -1.01 -0.33
N SER A 38 -14.47 -2.21 -0.79
CA SER A 38 -13.66 -3.41 -0.58
C SER A 38 -13.31 -4.02 -1.93
N ALA A 39 -12.07 -4.45 -2.06
CA ALA A 39 -11.59 -5.10 -3.27
C ALA A 39 -10.67 -6.28 -2.92
N ALA A 40 -10.83 -7.38 -3.59
CA ALA A 40 -9.96 -8.54 -3.45
C ALA A 40 -9.81 -9.28 -4.78
N THR A 41 -8.72 -10.03 -4.92
CA THR A 41 -8.42 -10.83 -6.11
C THR A 41 -8.20 -12.28 -5.75
N SER A 42 -8.29 -13.17 -6.73
CA SER A 42 -7.96 -14.60 -6.58
C SER A 42 -6.44 -14.86 -6.50
N TYR A 43 -5.63 -13.84 -6.32
CA TYR A 43 -4.20 -14.01 -6.11
C TYR A 43 -3.96 -14.71 -4.77
N ALA A 44 -3.09 -15.70 -4.79
CA ALA A 44 -2.63 -16.40 -3.58
C ALA A 44 -1.11 -16.50 -3.64
N ALA A 45 -0.50 -16.32 -2.48
CA ALA A 45 0.93 -16.50 -2.33
C ALA A 45 1.22 -17.04 -0.92
N ALA A 46 2.01 -18.10 -0.82
CA ALA A 46 2.39 -18.67 0.45
C ALA A 46 3.07 -17.60 1.34
N GLY A 47 2.78 -17.61 2.64
CA GLY A 47 3.31 -16.63 3.59
C GLY A 47 2.73 -15.22 3.46
N THR A 48 1.60 -15.07 2.77
CA THR A 48 0.84 -13.81 2.68
C THR A 48 -0.60 -14.00 3.12
N ASP A 49 -1.27 -12.90 3.48
CA ASP A 49 -2.68 -12.88 3.90
C ASP A 49 -3.66 -12.80 2.73
N PHE A 50 -3.19 -13.01 1.49
CA PHE A 50 -4.06 -12.93 0.33
C PHE A 50 -5.08 -14.08 0.29
N PRO A 51 -6.36 -13.78 0.01
CA PRO A 51 -7.47 -14.73 0.21
C PRO A 51 -7.53 -15.87 -0.83
N GLY A 52 -6.77 -15.80 -1.94
CA GLY A 52 -6.84 -16.80 -3.00
C GLY A 52 -8.26 -16.93 -3.56
N GLU A 53 -8.76 -18.15 -3.73
CA GLU A 53 -10.10 -18.42 -4.27
C GLU A 53 -11.25 -17.94 -3.35
N ARG A 54 -10.96 -17.62 -2.08
CA ARG A 54 -11.94 -17.01 -1.15
C ARG A 54 -12.08 -15.50 -1.30
N TYR A 55 -11.48 -14.90 -2.31
CA TYR A 55 -11.44 -13.46 -2.53
C TYR A 55 -12.80 -12.77 -2.48
N ALA A 56 -13.84 -13.40 -3.04
CA ALA A 56 -15.18 -12.83 -3.07
C ALA A 56 -15.82 -12.83 -1.67
N GLU A 57 -15.72 -13.95 -0.94
CA GLU A 57 -16.19 -14.05 0.46
C GLU A 57 -15.51 -13.04 1.37
N VAL A 58 -14.19 -12.95 1.28
CA VAL A 58 -13.41 -11.99 2.09
C VAL A 58 -13.79 -10.55 1.76
N CYS A 59 -13.89 -10.21 0.46
CA CYS A 59 -14.33 -8.89 0.02
C CYS A 59 -15.68 -8.49 0.60
N ASP A 60 -16.67 -9.37 0.52
CA ASP A 60 -18.02 -9.11 1.03
C ASP A 60 -18.05 -9.09 2.58
N SER A 61 -17.25 -9.93 3.25
CA SER A 61 -17.19 -9.99 4.71
C SER A 61 -16.67 -8.70 5.35
N LEU A 62 -15.76 -8.01 4.69
CA LEU A 62 -15.22 -6.72 5.14
C LEU A 62 -16.27 -5.60 5.16
N LEU A 63 -17.34 -5.72 4.38
CA LEU A 63 -18.43 -4.74 4.36
C LEU A 63 -19.55 -5.05 5.38
N ARG A 64 -19.65 -6.27 5.88
CA ARG A 64 -20.73 -6.67 6.80
C ARG A 64 -20.89 -5.77 8.03
N PRO A 65 -19.82 -5.30 8.72
CA PRO A 65 -19.96 -4.41 9.87
C PRO A 65 -20.73 -3.13 9.55
N PHE A 66 -20.64 -2.65 8.32
CA PHE A 66 -21.25 -1.39 7.86
C PHE A 66 -22.68 -1.57 7.35
N THR A 67 -23.15 -2.81 7.18
CA THR A 67 -24.50 -3.13 6.72
C THR A 67 -25.44 -3.53 7.85
N ALA A 68 -24.92 -3.77 9.06
CA ALA A 68 -25.72 -4.25 10.18
C ALA A 68 -26.57 -3.10 10.78
N PRO A 69 -27.90 -3.28 10.92
CA PRO A 69 -28.80 -2.23 11.43
C PRO A 69 -28.48 -1.75 12.86
N ALA A 70 -27.83 -2.60 13.66
CA ALA A 70 -27.48 -2.29 15.05
C ALA A 70 -26.27 -1.38 15.21
N ASN A 71 -25.49 -1.18 14.15
CA ASN A 71 -24.24 -0.43 14.19
C ASN A 71 -24.44 0.94 13.54
N SER A 72 -23.97 2.00 14.19
CA SER A 72 -23.83 3.29 13.53
C SER A 72 -22.63 3.23 12.56
N PRO A 73 -22.83 3.29 11.25
CA PRO A 73 -21.72 3.26 10.30
C PRO A 73 -20.67 4.36 10.54
N CYS A 74 -21.12 5.55 10.98
CA CYS A 74 -20.22 6.64 11.35
C CYS A 74 -19.32 6.28 12.53
N ALA A 75 -19.85 5.63 13.58
CA ALA A 75 -19.04 5.19 14.71
C ALA A 75 -17.99 4.15 14.31
N ILE A 76 -18.35 3.21 13.43
CA ILE A 76 -17.42 2.22 12.89
C ILE A 76 -16.33 2.91 12.04
N LEU A 77 -16.69 3.87 11.19
CA LEU A 77 -15.73 4.63 10.39
C LEU A 77 -14.77 5.42 11.27
N HIS A 78 -15.26 6.10 12.31
CA HIS A 78 -14.42 6.84 13.25
C HIS A 78 -13.46 5.90 14.00
N SER A 79 -13.93 4.75 14.47
CA SER A 79 -13.07 3.77 15.13
C SER A 79 -12.03 3.17 14.15
N SER A 80 -12.44 2.88 12.93
CA SER A 80 -11.54 2.38 11.87
C SER A 80 -10.47 3.41 11.52
N LEU A 81 -10.84 4.68 11.38
CA LEU A 81 -9.89 5.77 11.16
C LEU A 81 -8.92 5.92 12.34
N SER A 82 -9.42 5.88 13.58
CA SER A 82 -8.59 5.94 14.79
C SER A 82 -7.58 4.79 14.84
N ASN A 83 -8.03 3.57 14.55
CA ASN A 83 -7.17 2.39 14.49
C ASN A 83 -6.11 2.52 13.38
N HIS A 84 -6.51 3.00 12.20
CA HIS A 84 -5.60 3.25 11.09
C HIS A 84 -4.52 4.28 11.46
N VAL A 85 -4.92 5.41 12.04
CA VAL A 85 -3.99 6.45 12.51
C VAL A 85 -3.04 5.90 13.56
N THR A 86 -3.55 5.15 14.54
CA THR A 86 -2.73 4.52 15.59
C THR A 86 -1.72 3.55 15.01
N ALA A 87 -2.14 2.67 14.11
CA ALA A 87 -1.28 1.70 13.45
C ALA A 87 -0.21 2.38 12.56
N HIS A 88 -0.55 3.49 11.90
CA HIS A 88 0.42 4.25 11.11
C HIS A 88 1.43 4.95 12.03
N ARG A 89 0.96 5.64 13.07
CA ARG A 89 1.81 6.37 14.02
C ARG A 89 2.75 5.47 14.78
N SER A 90 2.35 4.25 15.12
CA SER A 90 3.22 3.29 15.82
C SER A 90 4.52 3.00 15.08
N LEU A 91 4.57 3.21 13.78
CA LEU A 91 5.74 3.11 12.93
C LEU A 91 6.32 4.49 12.58
N TYR A 92 5.46 5.42 12.17
CA TYR A 92 5.88 6.72 11.66
C TYR A 92 6.55 7.57 12.72
N ASP A 93 6.04 7.58 13.95
CA ASP A 93 6.50 8.44 15.04
C ASP A 93 7.80 7.94 15.71
N ARG A 94 8.36 6.79 15.29
CA ARG A 94 9.63 6.26 15.82
C ARG A 94 10.83 7.08 15.45
N VAL A 95 10.81 7.71 14.29
CA VAL A 95 11.88 8.55 13.77
C VAL A 95 11.28 9.80 13.17
N SER A 96 11.86 10.95 13.47
CA SER A 96 11.48 12.23 12.88
C SER A 96 12.70 12.99 12.40
N LEU A 97 12.59 13.65 11.26
CA LEU A 97 13.58 14.59 10.76
C LEU A 97 12.91 15.95 10.60
N THR A 98 13.44 16.93 11.34
CA THR A 98 13.01 18.32 11.25
C THR A 98 14.22 19.18 10.90
N LEU A 99 14.11 19.97 9.86
CA LEU A 99 15.15 20.92 9.45
C LEU A 99 14.56 22.34 9.42
N PRO A 100 15.40 23.39 9.47
CA PRO A 100 14.92 24.76 9.50
C PRO A 100 13.99 25.09 8.32
N ALA A 101 12.90 25.78 8.62
CA ALA A 101 11.98 26.28 7.62
C ALA A 101 12.48 27.59 7.00
N THR A 102 12.08 27.83 5.75
CA THR A 102 12.30 29.07 5.01
C THR A 102 10.96 29.72 4.64
N LEU A 103 10.97 30.94 4.12
CA LEU A 103 9.74 31.60 3.66
C LEU A 103 9.04 30.82 2.54
N ASP A 104 9.79 30.11 1.70
CA ASP A 104 9.27 29.28 0.61
C ASP A 104 8.49 28.04 1.11
N ASP A 105 8.59 27.68 2.38
CA ASP A 105 7.88 26.55 2.96
C ASP A 105 6.37 26.80 3.12
N THR A 106 5.91 28.04 2.94
CA THR A 106 4.50 28.39 2.86
C THR A 106 3.87 28.12 1.48
N LEU A 107 4.70 27.85 0.46
CA LEU A 107 4.26 27.59 -0.90
C LEU A 107 3.78 26.13 -1.08
N PRO A 108 2.91 25.87 -2.06
CA PRO A 108 2.57 24.54 -2.47
C PRO A 108 3.82 23.71 -2.86
N THR A 109 3.80 22.40 -2.56
CA THR A 109 4.98 21.53 -2.74
C THR A 109 5.53 21.53 -4.16
N ASN A 110 4.66 21.57 -5.19
CA ASN A 110 5.08 21.65 -6.59
C ASN A 110 5.90 22.91 -6.90
N GLU A 111 5.54 24.06 -6.30
CA GLU A 111 6.29 25.30 -6.47
C GLU A 111 7.61 25.25 -5.71
N ARG A 112 7.62 24.67 -4.51
CA ARG A 112 8.86 24.45 -3.74
C ARG A 112 9.87 23.60 -4.49
N ILE A 113 9.41 22.52 -5.14
CA ILE A 113 10.25 21.65 -5.96
C ILE A 113 10.86 22.42 -7.14
N LEU A 114 10.08 23.24 -7.84
CA LEU A 114 10.58 24.04 -8.96
C LEU A 114 11.64 25.09 -8.52
N ARG A 115 11.47 25.65 -7.33
CA ARG A 115 12.41 26.65 -6.77
C ARG A 115 13.68 26.03 -6.18
N PHE A 116 13.65 24.75 -5.82
CA PHE A 116 14.77 24.08 -5.14
C PHE A 116 16.08 24.15 -5.92
N THR A 117 16.03 24.22 -7.24
CA THR A 117 17.23 24.40 -8.09
C THR A 117 17.89 25.78 -7.97
N GLN A 118 17.15 26.77 -7.47
CA GLN A 118 17.60 28.16 -7.32
C GLN A 118 17.88 28.51 -5.87
N GLN A 119 17.14 27.90 -4.95
CA GLN A 119 17.24 28.15 -3.52
C GLN A 119 17.04 26.84 -2.73
N GLU A 120 18.03 26.47 -1.95
CA GLU A 120 17.95 25.30 -1.07
C GLU A 120 16.83 25.48 -0.04
N SER A 121 16.05 24.42 0.17
CA SER A 121 15.02 24.34 1.20
C SER A 121 15.28 23.11 2.09
N PRO A 122 15.93 23.30 3.25
CA PRO A 122 16.15 22.19 4.19
C PRO A 122 14.85 21.50 4.62
N ALA A 123 13.77 22.26 4.84
CA ALA A 123 12.47 21.69 5.19
C ALA A 123 11.85 20.86 4.05
N LEU A 124 12.13 21.18 2.76
CA LEU A 124 11.73 20.32 1.65
C LEU A 124 12.49 18.99 1.66
N ALA A 125 13.78 19.00 2.01
CA ALA A 125 14.55 17.77 2.18
C ALA A 125 13.99 16.90 3.32
N ALA A 126 13.63 17.52 4.45
CA ALA A 126 12.97 16.81 5.55
C ALA A 126 11.60 16.24 5.13
N LEU A 127 10.82 17.00 4.38
CA LEU A 127 9.54 16.51 3.82
C LEU A 127 9.77 15.32 2.90
N TYR A 128 10.78 15.35 2.03
CA TYR A 128 11.11 14.26 1.11
C TYR A 128 11.52 12.99 1.87
N TYR A 129 12.35 13.11 2.89
CA TYR A 129 12.71 11.99 3.77
C TYR A 129 11.48 11.38 4.46
N ASN A 130 10.65 12.23 5.08
CA ASN A 130 9.45 11.78 5.78
C ASN A 130 8.40 11.17 4.82
N TYR A 131 8.32 11.68 3.59
CA TYR A 131 7.47 11.12 2.55
C TYR A 131 7.96 9.75 2.08
N GLY A 132 9.27 9.55 1.95
CA GLY A 132 9.86 8.23 1.66
C GLY A 132 9.50 7.20 2.74
N ARG A 133 9.56 7.57 4.02
CA ARG A 133 9.11 6.72 5.13
C ARG A 133 7.61 6.39 5.04
N TYR A 134 6.79 7.39 4.74
CA TYR A 134 5.35 7.17 4.50
C TYR A 134 5.11 6.16 3.37
N LEU A 135 5.82 6.26 2.26
CA LEU A 135 5.69 5.32 1.14
C LEU A 135 6.06 3.90 1.55
N LEU A 136 7.14 3.70 2.29
CA LEU A 136 7.54 2.39 2.83
C LEU A 136 6.46 1.82 3.77
N ILE A 137 6.05 2.58 4.77
CA ILE A 137 5.01 2.17 5.73
C ILE A 137 3.70 1.81 5.02
N SER A 138 3.37 2.48 3.93
CA SER A 138 2.12 2.30 3.20
C SER A 138 2.16 1.15 2.19
N SER A 139 3.35 0.73 1.73
CA SER A 139 3.51 -0.24 0.64
C SER A 139 4.05 -1.59 1.06
N THR A 140 4.61 -1.74 2.27
CA THR A 140 5.13 -3.01 2.75
C THR A 140 4.73 -3.25 4.20
N ARG A 141 3.95 -4.30 4.42
CA ARG A 141 3.47 -4.71 5.75
C ARG A 141 3.57 -6.23 5.86
N PRO A 142 3.83 -6.77 7.06
CA PRO A 142 3.72 -8.21 7.28
C PRO A 142 2.41 -8.77 6.74
N GLY A 143 2.47 -9.92 6.06
CA GLY A 143 1.31 -10.53 5.38
C GLY A 143 1.09 -10.05 3.93
N SER A 144 1.78 -9.00 3.47
CA SER A 144 1.72 -8.51 2.09
C SER A 144 2.88 -8.99 1.23
N LEU A 145 2.89 -8.58 -0.04
CA LEU A 145 4.09 -8.58 -0.88
C LEU A 145 4.92 -7.32 -0.61
N PRO A 146 6.24 -7.35 -0.87
CA PRO A 146 7.05 -6.13 -0.84
C PRO A 146 6.63 -5.16 -1.97
N PRO A 147 7.00 -3.86 -1.88
CA PRO A 147 6.76 -2.91 -2.95
C PRO A 147 7.53 -3.31 -4.21
N ASN A 148 6.87 -3.25 -5.37
CA ASN A 148 7.49 -3.41 -6.66
C ASN A 148 8.16 -2.09 -7.12
N LEU A 149 8.53 -1.97 -8.41
CA LEU A 149 9.11 -0.73 -8.97
C LEU A 149 8.30 0.54 -8.71
N GLN A 150 6.99 0.40 -8.51
CA GLN A 150 6.05 1.51 -8.29
C GLN A 150 5.42 1.49 -6.89
N GLY A 151 5.92 0.70 -5.98
CA GLY A 151 5.28 0.46 -4.68
C GLY A 151 3.99 -0.35 -4.84
N LEU A 152 2.87 0.25 -4.45
CA LEU A 152 1.51 -0.29 -4.67
C LEU A 152 0.71 0.53 -5.69
N TRP A 153 1.28 1.63 -6.17
CA TRP A 153 0.55 2.63 -6.95
C TRP A 153 0.73 2.42 -8.44
N ALA A 154 -0.38 2.56 -9.18
CA ALA A 154 -0.39 2.55 -10.62
C ALA A 154 -1.52 3.46 -11.10
N ASN A 155 -1.29 4.24 -12.16
CA ASN A 155 -2.28 5.09 -12.78
C ASN A 155 -2.95 4.45 -14.01
N GLY A 156 -2.67 3.18 -14.27
CA GLY A 156 -3.20 2.42 -15.40
C GLY A 156 -2.92 0.93 -15.28
N VAL A 157 -3.50 0.16 -16.18
CA VAL A 157 -3.32 -1.30 -16.25
C VAL A 157 -1.95 -1.68 -16.80
N SER A 158 -1.44 -0.89 -17.76
CA SER A 158 -0.10 -1.05 -18.32
C SER A 158 0.83 -0.06 -17.62
N THR A 159 1.80 -0.56 -16.90
CA THR A 159 2.76 0.23 -16.15
C THR A 159 4.17 0.06 -16.72
N PRO A 160 5.08 1.04 -16.52
CA PRO A 160 6.47 0.89 -16.92
C PRO A 160 7.05 -0.39 -16.32
N TRP A 161 7.77 -1.16 -17.18
CA TRP A 161 8.36 -2.47 -16.81
C TRP A 161 7.38 -3.41 -16.09
N ASN A 162 6.08 -3.35 -16.44
CA ASN A 162 4.99 -4.16 -15.87
C ASN A 162 4.83 -4.08 -14.34
N GLY A 163 5.50 -3.13 -13.66
CA GLY A 163 5.58 -3.07 -12.21
C GLY A 163 6.27 -4.31 -11.61
N ASP A 164 7.27 -4.85 -12.28
CA ASP A 164 7.94 -6.09 -11.87
C ASP A 164 8.86 -5.89 -10.66
N TYR A 165 9.31 -7.00 -10.08
CA TYR A 165 10.40 -7.05 -9.11
C TYR A 165 11.73 -7.21 -9.85
N HIS A 166 12.51 -6.14 -9.93
CA HIS A 166 13.85 -6.21 -10.45
C HIS A 166 14.82 -6.55 -9.32
N THR A 167 15.34 -7.78 -9.35
CA THR A 167 16.13 -8.37 -8.26
C THR A 167 17.62 -8.07 -8.36
N ASN A 168 18.06 -7.42 -9.43
CA ASN A 168 19.46 -7.04 -9.60
C ASN A 168 19.86 -5.81 -8.75
N ILE A 169 18.93 -4.86 -8.49
CA ILE A 169 19.18 -3.69 -7.64
C ILE A 169 17.93 -2.99 -7.11
N ASN A 170 16.84 -2.92 -7.91
CA ASN A 170 15.72 -2.04 -7.57
C ASN A 170 15.00 -2.45 -6.28
N ILE A 171 14.70 -3.74 -6.10
CA ILE A 171 14.03 -4.21 -4.89
C ILE A 171 14.90 -3.99 -3.64
N GLN A 172 16.21 -4.15 -3.77
CA GLN A 172 17.15 -3.87 -2.69
C GLN A 172 17.14 -2.38 -2.33
N MET A 173 17.21 -1.49 -3.32
CA MET A 173 17.20 -0.05 -3.11
C MET A 173 15.92 0.43 -2.42
N ASN A 174 14.76 -0.13 -2.78
CA ASN A 174 13.49 0.18 -2.12
C ASN A 174 13.54 -0.09 -0.61
N HIS A 175 14.36 -1.04 -0.15
CA HIS A 175 14.42 -1.47 1.25
C HIS A 175 15.64 -0.92 2.02
N TRP A 176 16.62 -0.31 1.36
CA TRP A 176 17.83 0.19 2.02
C TRP A 176 17.58 1.10 3.23
N PRO A 177 16.59 2.01 3.20
CA PRO A 177 16.39 2.93 4.32
C PRO A 177 15.65 2.32 5.52
N LEU A 178 15.16 1.09 5.46
CA LEU A 178 14.28 0.53 6.50
C LEU A 178 14.94 0.53 7.89
N GLU A 179 16.20 0.11 8.00
CA GLU A 179 16.92 0.08 9.28
C GLU A 179 17.11 1.47 9.86
N GLN A 180 17.65 2.41 9.05
CA GLN A 180 17.88 3.78 9.47
C GLN A 180 16.58 4.54 9.78
N ALA A 181 15.48 4.11 9.17
CA ALA A 181 14.16 4.68 9.38
C ALA A 181 13.38 4.07 10.56
N GLY A 182 13.99 3.11 11.30
CA GLY A 182 13.35 2.43 12.44
C GLY A 182 12.16 1.53 12.02
N LEU A 183 12.27 0.87 10.85
CA LEU A 183 11.20 0.12 10.19
C LEU A 183 11.62 -1.32 9.84
N SER A 184 12.52 -1.93 10.62
CA SER A 184 13.13 -3.24 10.33
C SER A 184 12.12 -4.36 10.10
N GLU A 185 10.97 -4.36 10.80
CA GLU A 185 9.94 -5.37 10.64
C GLU A 185 9.29 -5.35 9.24
N LEU A 186 9.43 -4.26 8.50
CA LEU A 186 8.92 -4.14 7.13
C LEU A 186 9.78 -4.89 6.10
N TYR A 187 10.90 -5.49 6.51
CA TYR A 187 11.63 -6.46 5.69
C TYR A 187 10.89 -7.80 5.53
N GLN A 188 9.99 -8.13 6.44
CA GLN A 188 9.33 -9.45 6.44
C GLN A 188 8.70 -9.82 5.09
N PRO A 189 7.97 -8.94 4.37
CA PRO A 189 7.45 -9.27 3.05
C PRO A 189 8.53 -9.61 2.01
N LEU A 190 9.67 -8.90 2.05
CA LEU A 190 10.81 -9.18 1.17
C LEU A 190 11.44 -10.54 1.50
N THR A 191 11.66 -10.82 2.79
CA THR A 191 12.18 -12.12 3.24
C THR A 191 11.29 -13.27 2.79
N THR A 192 9.98 -13.14 3.00
CA THR A 192 9.00 -14.13 2.53
C THR A 192 9.03 -14.33 1.01
N LEU A 193 9.18 -13.24 0.24
CA LEU A 193 9.33 -13.35 -1.22
C LEU A 193 10.61 -14.11 -1.58
N MET A 194 11.75 -13.78 -0.97
CA MET A 194 13.03 -14.45 -1.24
C MET A 194 12.95 -15.95 -0.91
N GLU A 195 12.43 -16.31 0.25
CA GLU A 195 12.24 -17.72 0.65
C GLU A 195 11.41 -18.51 -0.37
N ARG A 196 10.37 -17.89 -0.92
CA ARG A 196 9.52 -18.50 -1.95
C ARG A 196 10.20 -18.68 -3.30
N LEU A 197 11.22 -17.88 -3.59
CA LEU A 197 11.98 -17.96 -4.84
C LEU A 197 13.09 -19.01 -4.80
N ILE A 198 13.49 -19.47 -3.62
CA ILE A 198 14.57 -20.45 -3.45
C ILE A 198 14.37 -21.71 -4.32
N PRO A 199 13.22 -22.41 -4.30
CA PRO A 199 13.08 -23.63 -5.09
C PRO A 199 13.24 -23.43 -6.61
N SER A 200 12.71 -22.30 -7.13
CA SER A 200 12.86 -21.96 -8.54
C SER A 200 14.28 -21.50 -8.87
N GLY A 201 14.90 -20.79 -7.92
CA GLY A 201 16.28 -20.34 -8.03
C GLY A 201 17.29 -21.49 -8.02
N GLU A 202 17.06 -22.53 -7.21
CA GLU A 202 17.85 -23.77 -7.23
C GLU A 202 17.74 -24.51 -8.57
N ALA A 203 16.53 -24.62 -9.11
CA ALA A 203 16.32 -25.20 -10.43
C ALA A 203 17.04 -24.40 -11.53
N SER A 204 17.02 -23.06 -11.43
CA SER A 204 17.75 -22.18 -12.34
C SER A 204 19.27 -22.37 -12.20
N ALA A 205 19.78 -22.45 -10.96
CA ALA A 205 21.20 -22.65 -10.73
C ALA A 205 21.71 -23.95 -11.38
N ARG A 206 20.99 -25.07 -11.18
CA ARG A 206 21.35 -26.34 -11.83
C ARG A 206 21.27 -26.27 -13.36
N THR A 207 20.25 -25.60 -13.88
CA THR A 207 20.06 -25.46 -15.34
C THR A 207 21.21 -24.69 -16.00
N PHE A 208 21.67 -23.60 -15.38
CA PHE A 208 22.66 -22.70 -15.98
C PHE A 208 24.12 -23.03 -15.59
N TYR A 209 24.34 -23.63 -14.43
CA TYR A 209 25.67 -23.86 -13.87
C TYR A 209 26.02 -25.34 -13.64
N GLY A 210 25.09 -26.25 -13.95
CA GLY A 210 25.29 -27.71 -13.86
C GLY A 210 24.69 -28.31 -12.58
N ASP A 211 24.52 -29.64 -12.59
CA ASP A 211 23.83 -30.39 -11.52
C ASP A 211 24.53 -30.30 -10.14
N GLU A 212 25.83 -30.01 -10.14
CA GLU A 212 26.63 -29.84 -8.94
C GLU A 212 26.53 -28.43 -8.31
N ALA A 213 25.73 -27.54 -8.91
CA ALA A 213 25.54 -26.21 -8.36
C ALA A 213 24.77 -26.24 -7.04
N ASP A 214 25.45 -25.88 -5.96
CA ASP A 214 24.85 -25.65 -4.66
C ASP A 214 24.36 -24.21 -4.53
N GLY A 215 23.15 -24.02 -3.97
CA GLY A 215 22.53 -22.71 -3.79
C GLY A 215 21.53 -22.37 -4.88
N TRP A 216 21.18 -21.10 -4.98
CA TRP A 216 20.14 -20.61 -5.87
C TRP A 216 20.50 -19.28 -6.53
N VAL A 217 19.88 -18.99 -7.66
CA VAL A 217 20.14 -17.78 -8.44
C VAL A 217 18.83 -17.20 -9.01
N LEU A 218 18.79 -15.89 -9.09
CA LEU A 218 17.77 -15.13 -9.84
C LEU A 218 18.47 -14.36 -10.95
N HIS A 219 17.89 -14.43 -12.15
CA HIS A 219 18.33 -13.69 -13.33
C HIS A 219 17.33 -12.61 -13.71
#